data_c3ea2c75a06375bbd22e5c56bdfb8150
#
_entry.id   c3ea2c75a06375bbd22e5c56bdfb8150
#
_cell.length_a   1.000
_cell.length_b   1.000
_cell.length_c   1.000
_cell.angle_alpha   90.00
_cell.angle_beta   90.00
_cell.angle_gamma   90.00
#
_symmetry.space_group_name_H-M   'P 1'
#
loop_
_entity.id
_entity.type
_entity.pdbx_description
1 polymer ?
#
loop_
_entity_poly.entity_id
_entity_poly.type
_entity_poly.pdbx_seq_one_letter_code
_entity_poly.pdbx_strand_id
1 'polypeptide(L)'
;MSTTIADQSPAVPSPVEAALARLPRVVDLLAARAEEHDRDATFPYQGIEAVHEAGLLTLTVDRRYGGPGGSLADTVQVLAQLGRGDASVAVVTAFTLLQHAEQARTANWPTAGYRRLLTESRRGPALVNTLYVEPGGRSGEPPSTLARWDGTGWRLTGRKTYCTGAEALAWMAVTARTDEPEPRTGTFLVRGESEGLEVDPTWDQLGLRASASHDVVLDEVRVPAELALGLNPSKGGTGKGATGSAARPGGASAAGVVPAAELARAWHDLALSAVAVGVARSAQDWLVRFLHQRTPANLTEPLGSLPRYRSALGEIEAQLIGAEELVHGLAPRVDRAEPDAVARTGPAHLLATRAAISAVQQAVSLTGNPGLSRRHPLERYLRDVLSSRVHLAPDEAVLEAAGRAALDRGARH
;
A
#
# COMPACT_ATOMS: atom_id res chain seq x y z
N MET A 1 -54.80 24.30 3.86
CA MET A 1 -53.78 23.27 3.64
C MET A 1 -52.41 23.98 3.57
N SER A 2 -51.70 24.02 4.71
CA SER A 2 -50.33 24.61 4.76
C SER A 2 -49.32 23.55 4.42
N THR A 3 -48.67 23.71 3.30
CA THR A 3 -47.56 22.83 2.88
C THR A 3 -46.30 23.29 3.61
N THR A 4 -45.88 22.54 4.62
CA THR A 4 -44.61 22.75 5.28
C THR A 4 -43.49 22.35 4.33
N ILE A 5 -42.80 23.34 3.78
CA ILE A 5 -41.54 23.12 3.03
C ILE A 5 -40.51 22.70 4.07
N ALA A 6 -40.10 21.44 4.03
CA ALA A 6 -38.98 20.96 4.85
C ALA A 6 -37.72 21.72 4.44
N ASP A 7 -37.12 22.42 5.39
CA ASP A 7 -35.83 23.08 5.26
C ASP A 7 -34.74 22.02 5.02
N GLN A 8 -34.36 21.83 3.76
CA GLN A 8 -33.23 20.99 3.36
C GLN A 8 -31.96 21.83 3.40
N SER A 9 -31.51 22.20 4.61
CA SER A 9 -30.13 22.65 4.76
C SER A 9 -29.20 21.54 4.26
N PRO A 10 -28.21 21.81 3.38
CA PRO A 10 -27.30 20.79 2.90
C PRO A 10 -26.57 20.16 4.09
N ALA A 11 -26.64 18.85 4.19
CA ALA A 11 -25.96 18.10 5.25
C ALA A 11 -24.45 18.41 5.21
N VAL A 12 -23.86 18.71 6.36
CA VAL A 12 -22.41 18.90 6.48
C VAL A 12 -21.72 17.60 6.06
N PRO A 13 -20.81 17.63 5.07
CA PRO A 13 -20.15 16.41 4.60
C PRO A 13 -19.36 15.74 5.74
N SER A 14 -19.36 14.42 5.76
CA SER A 14 -18.53 13.66 6.69
C SER A 14 -17.04 13.96 6.48
N PRO A 15 -16.17 13.75 7.49
CA PRO A 15 -14.73 13.96 7.32
C PRO A 15 -14.13 13.14 6.15
N VAL A 16 -14.66 11.94 5.88
CA VAL A 16 -14.26 11.11 4.73
C VAL A 16 -14.67 11.78 3.41
N GLU A 17 -15.93 12.19 3.28
CA GLU A 17 -16.41 12.87 2.08
C GLU A 17 -15.66 14.19 1.82
N ALA A 18 -15.33 14.93 2.88
CA ALA A 18 -14.54 16.16 2.77
C ALA A 18 -13.10 15.90 2.28
N ALA A 19 -12.48 14.79 2.72
CA ALA A 19 -11.16 14.38 2.23
C ALA A 19 -11.22 13.92 0.77
N LEU A 20 -12.21 13.10 0.41
CA LEU A 20 -12.42 12.62 -0.95
C LEU A 20 -12.70 13.77 -1.94
N ALA A 21 -13.42 14.82 -1.52
CA ALA A 21 -13.68 15.98 -2.36
C ALA A 21 -12.41 16.78 -2.74
N ARG A 22 -11.34 16.68 -1.94
CA ARG A 22 -10.03 17.33 -2.21
C ARG A 22 -9.11 16.49 -3.10
N LEU A 23 -9.39 15.19 -3.22
CA LEU A 23 -8.54 14.21 -3.90
C LEU A 23 -8.19 14.59 -5.35
N PRO A 24 -9.11 15.07 -6.23
CA PRO A 24 -8.77 15.44 -7.60
C PRO A 24 -7.66 16.49 -7.67
N ARG A 25 -7.71 17.53 -6.83
CA ARG A 25 -6.67 18.58 -6.78
C ARG A 25 -5.31 18.02 -6.33
N VAL A 26 -5.32 17.08 -5.37
CA VAL A 26 -4.09 16.39 -4.94
C VAL A 26 -3.49 15.59 -6.10
N VAL A 27 -4.31 14.82 -6.81
CA VAL A 27 -3.88 14.00 -7.96
C VAL A 27 -3.24 14.87 -9.05
N ASP A 28 -3.86 16.01 -9.39
CA ASP A 28 -3.32 16.95 -10.39
C ASP A 28 -1.95 17.50 -9.96
N LEU A 29 -1.80 17.85 -8.68
CA LEU A 29 -0.55 18.35 -8.12
C LEU A 29 0.55 17.28 -8.16
N LEU A 30 0.22 16.04 -7.80
CA LEU A 30 1.15 14.91 -7.88
C LEU A 30 1.60 14.65 -9.32
N ALA A 31 0.65 14.56 -10.25
CA ALA A 31 0.92 14.30 -11.66
C ALA A 31 1.84 15.35 -12.29
N ALA A 32 1.71 16.62 -11.87
CA ALA A 32 2.54 17.71 -12.37
C ALA A 32 4.03 17.59 -12.00
N ARG A 33 4.39 16.86 -10.93
CA ARG A 33 5.76 16.75 -10.42
C ARG A 33 6.34 15.34 -10.46
N ALA A 34 5.52 14.34 -10.75
CA ALA A 34 5.93 12.95 -10.71
C ALA A 34 7.09 12.61 -11.65
N GLU A 35 7.19 13.27 -12.82
CA GLU A 35 8.31 13.09 -13.76
C GLU A 35 9.65 13.61 -13.20
N GLU A 36 9.61 14.75 -12.52
CA GLU A 36 10.79 15.34 -11.86
C GLU A 36 11.32 14.41 -10.77
N HIS A 37 10.45 13.99 -9.85
CA HIS A 37 10.83 13.11 -8.75
C HIS A 37 11.30 11.73 -9.21
N ASP A 38 10.65 11.16 -10.24
CA ASP A 38 11.09 9.89 -10.83
C ASP A 38 12.48 10.02 -11.49
N ARG A 39 12.71 11.09 -12.28
CA ARG A 39 14.00 11.31 -12.95
C ARG A 39 15.13 11.45 -11.95
N ASP A 40 14.94 12.27 -10.93
CA ASP A 40 15.96 12.67 -9.97
C ASP A 40 16.04 11.73 -8.75
N ALA A 41 15.13 10.75 -8.67
CA ALA A 41 14.96 9.83 -7.54
C ALA A 41 14.85 10.57 -6.19
N THR A 42 14.15 11.71 -6.17
CA THR A 42 14.00 12.54 -4.96
C THR A 42 12.67 12.27 -4.27
N PHE A 43 12.67 12.28 -2.93
CA PHE A 43 11.45 12.08 -2.16
C PHE A 43 10.46 13.25 -2.35
N PRO A 44 9.16 12.98 -2.61
CA PRO A 44 8.18 13.99 -3.00
C PRO A 44 7.54 14.68 -1.79
N TYR A 45 8.31 15.40 -0.98
CA TYR A 45 7.85 16.06 0.26
C TYR A 45 6.59 16.91 0.05
N GLN A 46 6.56 17.72 -1.03
CA GLN A 46 5.39 18.57 -1.33
C GLN A 46 4.14 17.75 -1.68
N GLY A 47 4.34 16.60 -2.34
CA GLY A 47 3.25 15.67 -2.64
C GLY A 47 2.67 15.05 -1.37
N ILE A 48 3.53 14.63 -0.45
CA ILE A 48 3.12 14.11 0.87
C ILE A 48 2.41 15.18 1.70
N GLU A 49 2.91 16.43 1.67
CA GLU A 49 2.23 17.57 2.33
C GLU A 49 0.82 17.79 1.76
N ALA A 50 0.67 17.78 0.44
CA ALA A 50 -0.66 17.93 -0.19
C ALA A 50 -1.63 16.79 0.20
N VAL A 51 -1.14 15.55 0.31
CA VAL A 51 -1.93 14.42 0.80
C VAL A 51 -2.33 14.62 2.27
N HIS A 52 -1.42 15.15 3.09
CA HIS A 52 -1.66 15.49 4.49
C HIS A 52 -2.71 16.59 4.65
N GLU A 53 -2.54 17.73 3.98
CA GLU A 53 -3.46 18.88 4.03
C GLU A 53 -4.87 18.52 3.56
N ALA A 54 -4.98 17.57 2.64
CA ALA A 54 -6.27 17.02 2.22
C ALA A 54 -6.93 16.12 3.28
N GLY A 55 -6.22 15.78 4.38
CA GLY A 55 -6.69 14.87 5.43
C GLY A 55 -6.61 13.39 5.05
N LEU A 56 -5.92 13.06 3.95
CA LEU A 56 -5.87 11.70 3.41
C LEU A 56 -4.90 10.80 4.19
N LEU A 57 -3.80 11.32 4.76
CA LEU A 57 -2.86 10.51 5.57
C LEU A 57 -3.48 9.94 6.85
N THR A 58 -4.54 10.56 7.37
CA THR A 58 -5.23 10.14 8.59
C THR A 58 -6.61 9.54 8.32
N LEU A 59 -6.93 9.24 7.05
CA LEU A 59 -8.24 8.77 6.62
C LEU A 59 -8.75 7.57 7.44
N THR A 60 -7.88 6.59 7.71
CA THR A 60 -8.21 5.35 8.42
C THR A 60 -8.04 5.42 9.95
N VAL A 61 -7.69 6.60 10.49
CA VAL A 61 -7.67 6.80 11.95
C VAL A 61 -9.08 6.63 12.50
N ASP A 62 -9.23 5.76 13.50
CA ASP A 62 -10.51 5.43 14.10
C ASP A 62 -11.17 6.65 14.77
N ARG A 63 -12.50 6.70 14.71
CA ARG A 63 -13.34 7.78 15.32
C ARG A 63 -13.12 7.91 16.81
N ARG A 64 -12.82 6.82 17.56
CA ARG A 64 -12.48 6.86 19.00
C ARG A 64 -11.24 7.69 19.31
N TYR A 65 -10.37 7.92 18.30
CA TYR A 65 -9.20 8.79 18.40
C TYR A 65 -9.41 10.16 17.72
N GLY A 66 -10.64 10.45 17.28
CA GLY A 66 -11.00 11.70 16.61
C GLY A 66 -10.67 11.72 15.11
N GLY A 67 -10.42 10.57 14.51
CA GLY A 67 -10.16 10.43 13.06
C GLY A 67 -11.44 10.28 12.25
N PRO A 68 -11.32 10.28 10.90
CA PRO A 68 -12.43 10.09 9.97
C PRO A 68 -13.08 8.70 10.06
N GLY A 69 -12.32 7.67 10.38
CA GLY A 69 -12.78 6.29 10.41
C GLY A 69 -13.09 5.73 9.01
N GLY A 70 -12.25 6.10 8.04
CA GLY A 70 -12.38 5.62 6.65
C GLY A 70 -12.22 4.10 6.55
N SER A 71 -13.02 3.50 5.69
CA SER A 71 -13.07 2.07 5.40
C SER A 71 -11.98 1.63 4.42
N LEU A 72 -11.85 0.32 4.18
CA LEU A 72 -11.02 -0.21 3.09
C LEU A 72 -11.57 0.25 1.73
N ALA A 73 -12.88 0.33 1.56
CA ALA A 73 -13.48 0.83 0.34
C ALA A 73 -13.05 2.29 0.05
N ASP A 74 -13.06 3.16 1.07
CA ASP A 74 -12.55 4.54 0.94
C ASP A 74 -11.03 4.55 0.65
N THR A 75 -10.28 3.68 1.33
CA THR A 75 -8.82 3.55 1.14
C THR A 75 -8.46 3.14 -0.28
N VAL A 76 -9.14 2.13 -0.82
CA VAL A 76 -8.96 1.66 -2.21
C VAL A 76 -9.25 2.78 -3.20
N GLN A 77 -10.34 3.53 -3.02
CA GLN A 77 -10.68 4.67 -3.86
C GLN A 77 -9.58 5.74 -3.84
N VAL A 78 -9.09 6.11 -2.65
CA VAL A 78 -8.02 7.10 -2.50
C VAL A 78 -6.75 6.62 -3.17
N LEU A 79 -6.31 5.40 -2.91
CA LEU A 79 -5.05 4.87 -3.43
C LEU A 79 -5.06 4.68 -4.94
N ALA A 80 -6.19 4.26 -5.52
CA ALA A 80 -6.34 4.21 -6.98
C ALA A 80 -6.17 5.59 -7.61
N GLN A 81 -6.74 6.64 -7.01
CA GLN A 81 -6.60 8.00 -7.52
C GLN A 81 -5.19 8.57 -7.29
N LEU A 82 -4.58 8.35 -6.11
CA LEU A 82 -3.18 8.76 -5.88
C LEU A 82 -2.22 8.06 -6.84
N GLY A 83 -2.43 6.76 -7.12
CA GLY A 83 -1.66 6.00 -8.11
C GLY A 83 -1.75 6.56 -9.53
N ARG A 84 -2.84 7.27 -9.88
CA ARG A 84 -2.96 8.02 -11.14
C ARG A 84 -2.05 9.25 -11.16
N GLY A 85 -1.82 9.89 -10.03
CA GLY A 85 -0.96 11.06 -9.90
C GLY A 85 0.52 10.68 -9.80
N ASP A 86 0.86 9.92 -8.77
CA ASP A 86 2.23 9.46 -8.50
C ASP A 86 2.20 8.13 -7.73
N ALA A 87 2.75 7.09 -8.32
CA ALA A 87 2.79 5.75 -7.74
C ALA A 87 3.62 5.69 -6.44
N SER A 88 4.71 6.45 -6.34
CA SER A 88 5.58 6.50 -5.16
C SER A 88 4.85 7.13 -3.98
N VAL A 89 4.19 8.28 -4.19
CA VAL A 89 3.35 8.93 -3.16
C VAL A 89 2.20 8.01 -2.72
N ALA A 90 1.57 7.31 -3.68
CA ALA A 90 0.48 6.39 -3.39
C ALA A 90 0.92 5.23 -2.50
N VAL A 91 2.09 4.62 -2.76
CA VAL A 91 2.62 3.51 -1.95
C VAL A 91 3.04 3.99 -0.55
N VAL A 92 3.72 5.13 -0.44
CA VAL A 92 4.08 5.73 0.87
C VAL A 92 2.82 6.02 1.70
N THR A 93 1.80 6.60 1.07
CA THR A 93 0.49 6.86 1.71
C THR A 93 -0.18 5.56 2.13
N ALA A 94 -0.15 4.53 1.29
CA ALA A 94 -0.77 3.23 1.57
C ALA A 94 -0.27 2.62 2.88
N PHE A 95 1.05 2.59 3.11
CA PHE A 95 1.61 2.01 4.33
C PHE A 95 1.17 2.78 5.58
N THR A 96 1.11 4.11 5.54
CA THR A 96 0.61 4.90 6.66
C THR A 96 -0.87 4.62 6.96
N LEU A 97 -1.71 4.57 5.92
CA LEU A 97 -3.14 4.22 6.07
C LEU A 97 -3.35 2.82 6.63
N LEU A 98 -2.56 1.85 6.18
CA LEU A 98 -2.61 0.47 6.66
C LEU A 98 -2.24 0.36 8.14
N GLN A 99 -1.25 1.13 8.63
CA GLN A 99 -0.90 1.19 10.05
C GLN A 99 -2.03 1.76 10.90
N HIS A 100 -2.65 2.86 10.48
CA HIS A 100 -3.80 3.43 11.18
C HIS A 100 -5.00 2.48 11.16
N ALA A 101 -5.27 1.82 10.03
CA ALA A 101 -6.34 0.85 9.91
C ALA A 101 -6.11 -0.40 10.78
N GLU A 102 -4.87 -0.87 10.89
CA GLU A 102 -4.51 -1.97 11.80
C GLU A 102 -4.74 -1.56 13.26
N GLN A 103 -4.27 -0.38 13.66
CA GLN A 103 -4.50 0.16 14.99
C GLN A 103 -5.99 0.36 15.30
N ALA A 104 -6.79 0.75 14.30
CA ALA A 104 -8.25 0.85 14.44
C ALA A 104 -8.89 -0.51 14.81
N ARG A 105 -8.36 -1.61 14.25
CA ARG A 105 -8.90 -2.96 14.46
C ARG A 105 -8.34 -3.66 15.69
N THR A 106 -7.05 -3.49 15.98
CA THR A 106 -6.34 -4.30 16.97
C THR A 106 -5.97 -3.54 18.25
N ALA A 107 -5.89 -2.22 18.19
CA ALA A 107 -5.45 -1.34 19.29
C ALA A 107 -4.15 -1.82 19.98
N ASN A 108 -3.21 -2.37 19.20
CA ASN A 108 -1.99 -3.00 19.71
C ASN A 108 -0.90 -2.01 20.09
N TRP A 109 -0.96 -0.74 19.63
CA TRP A 109 -0.04 0.30 20.10
C TRP A 109 -0.42 0.78 21.50
N PRO A 110 0.56 1.12 22.37
CA PRO A 110 0.28 1.79 23.61
C PRO A 110 -0.46 3.11 23.36
N THR A 111 -1.51 3.35 24.11
CA THR A 111 -2.37 4.54 23.93
C THR A 111 -1.58 5.84 23.91
N ALA A 112 -0.57 5.98 24.79
CA ALA A 112 0.28 7.18 24.85
C ALA A 112 1.11 7.35 23.58
N GLY A 113 1.73 6.27 23.08
CA GLY A 113 2.52 6.27 21.82
C GLY A 113 1.66 6.64 20.61
N TYR A 114 0.47 6.02 20.48
CA TYR A 114 -0.42 6.33 19.36
C TYR A 114 -0.97 7.76 19.42
N ARG A 115 -1.35 8.25 20.61
CA ARG A 115 -1.78 9.65 20.78
C ARG A 115 -0.65 10.65 20.42
N ARG A 116 0.59 10.29 20.68
CA ARG A 116 1.74 11.11 20.28
C ARG A 116 1.85 11.19 18.75
N LEU A 117 1.80 10.05 18.05
CA LEU A 117 1.76 10.00 16.58
C LEU A 117 0.63 10.89 16.04
N LEU A 118 -0.60 10.79 16.58
CA LEU A 118 -1.73 11.61 16.15
C LEU A 118 -1.54 13.10 16.45
N THR A 119 -0.82 13.45 17.51
CA THR A 119 -0.49 14.85 17.83
C THR A 119 0.52 15.41 16.82
N GLU A 120 1.50 14.61 16.41
CA GLU A 120 2.44 14.92 15.34
C GLU A 120 1.71 15.07 14.00
N SER A 121 0.77 14.16 13.67
CA SER A 121 -0.09 14.23 12.46
C SER A 121 -1.00 15.47 12.37
N ARG A 122 -1.18 16.23 13.44
CA ARG A 122 -1.90 17.51 13.40
C ARG A 122 -1.01 18.69 13.05
N ARG A 123 0.30 18.51 13.10
CA ARG A 123 1.31 19.56 12.87
C ARG A 123 1.96 19.46 11.51
N GLY A 124 1.92 18.28 10.89
CA GLY A 124 2.50 17.98 9.60
C GLY A 124 2.36 16.50 9.26
N PRO A 125 2.86 16.07 8.09
CA PRO A 125 2.85 14.67 7.70
C PRO A 125 3.62 13.81 8.71
N ALA A 126 2.93 12.92 9.42
CA ALA A 126 3.55 11.95 10.31
C ALA A 126 3.42 10.55 9.70
N LEU A 127 4.33 10.22 8.79
CA LEU A 127 4.36 8.94 8.12
C LEU A 127 4.76 7.82 9.07
N VAL A 128 4.15 6.66 8.91
CA VAL A 128 4.46 5.46 9.68
C VAL A 128 4.46 4.22 8.80
N ASN A 129 5.44 3.34 9.01
CA ASN A 129 5.55 2.07 8.28
C ASN A 129 6.08 0.96 9.18
N THR A 130 5.78 -0.31 8.84
CA THR A 130 6.37 -1.49 9.46
C THR A 130 7.60 -1.95 8.70
N LEU A 131 8.74 -2.06 9.41
CA LEU A 131 10.02 -2.49 8.88
C LEU A 131 10.31 -3.93 9.31
N TYR A 132 10.11 -4.88 8.40
CA TYR A 132 10.25 -6.32 8.70
C TYR A 132 11.21 -7.04 7.76
N VAL A 133 11.53 -6.47 6.58
CA VAL A 133 12.44 -7.09 5.62
C VAL A 133 13.90 -6.87 6.02
N GLU A 134 14.73 -7.90 5.89
CA GLU A 134 16.15 -7.86 6.25
C GLU A 134 17.02 -8.45 5.14
N PRO A 135 18.30 -8.02 5.00
CA PRO A 135 19.20 -8.58 4.00
C PRO A 135 19.35 -10.09 4.15
N GLY A 136 19.09 -10.84 3.09
CA GLY A 136 19.21 -12.31 3.08
C GLY A 136 18.15 -13.05 3.91
N GLY A 137 17.24 -12.35 4.59
CA GLY A 137 16.18 -12.96 5.38
C GLY A 137 15.15 -13.69 4.52
N ARG A 138 14.62 -14.79 5.03
CA ARG A 138 13.55 -15.56 4.39
C ARG A 138 12.23 -15.34 5.11
N SER A 139 11.15 -15.35 4.34
CA SER A 139 9.80 -15.29 4.91
C SER A 139 9.58 -16.42 5.93
N GLY A 140 9.18 -16.06 7.16
CA GLY A 140 8.90 -17.00 8.25
C GLY A 140 10.10 -17.32 9.15
N GLU A 141 11.30 -16.81 8.86
CA GLU A 141 12.44 -16.89 9.78
C GLU A 141 12.36 -15.79 10.85
N PRO A 142 12.90 -16.04 12.06
CA PRO A 142 13.02 -14.99 13.08
C PRO A 142 13.88 -13.83 12.57
N PRO A 143 13.59 -12.58 12.95
CA PRO A 143 14.41 -11.45 12.57
C PRO A 143 15.88 -11.60 13.01
N SER A 144 16.82 -11.12 12.20
CA SER A 144 18.22 -10.98 12.56
C SER A 144 18.49 -9.74 13.41
N THR A 145 17.66 -8.70 13.28
CA THR A 145 17.69 -7.51 14.13
C THR A 145 17.49 -7.92 15.59
N LEU A 146 18.41 -7.50 16.45
CA LEU A 146 18.43 -7.83 17.88
C LEU A 146 17.88 -6.68 18.72
N ALA A 147 17.16 -7.04 19.78
CA ALA A 147 16.71 -6.15 20.83
C ALA A 147 17.30 -6.62 22.16
N ARG A 148 18.27 -5.89 22.72
CA ARG A 148 18.92 -6.18 23.99
C ARG A 148 18.31 -5.32 25.10
N TRP A 149 17.95 -5.92 26.22
CA TRP A 149 17.48 -5.20 27.40
C TRP A 149 18.65 -4.54 28.16
N ASP A 150 18.58 -3.23 28.44
CA ASP A 150 19.65 -2.47 29.14
C ASP A 150 19.32 -2.20 30.63
N GLY A 151 18.23 -2.75 31.14
CA GLY A 151 17.73 -2.51 32.50
C GLY A 151 16.62 -1.46 32.59
N THR A 152 16.46 -0.63 31.58
CA THR A 152 15.45 0.45 31.53
C THR A 152 14.63 0.45 30.26
N GLY A 153 15.11 -0.18 29.21
CA GLY A 153 14.48 -0.25 27.89
C GLY A 153 15.22 -1.21 26.97
N TRP A 154 14.92 -1.15 25.70
CA TRP A 154 15.50 -1.98 24.66
C TRP A 154 16.53 -1.20 23.85
N ARG A 155 17.60 -1.87 23.44
CA ARG A 155 18.59 -1.41 22.48
C ARG A 155 18.46 -2.24 21.21
N LEU A 156 18.17 -1.60 20.08
CA LEU A 156 18.00 -2.28 18.79
C LEU A 156 19.27 -2.13 17.96
N THR A 157 19.75 -3.27 17.43
CA THR A 157 20.89 -3.31 16.51
C THR A 157 20.55 -4.21 15.33
N GLY A 158 20.71 -3.71 14.11
CA GLY A 158 20.42 -4.46 12.87
C GLY A 158 20.21 -3.56 11.66
N ARG A 159 19.75 -4.17 10.57
CA ARG A 159 19.44 -3.49 9.30
C ARG A 159 18.10 -3.94 8.75
N LYS A 160 17.29 -2.99 8.30
CA LYS A 160 16.07 -3.23 7.56
C LYS A 160 16.23 -2.73 6.13
N THR A 161 15.66 -3.47 5.17
CA THR A 161 15.72 -3.12 3.75
C THR A 161 14.32 -2.84 3.20
N TYR A 162 14.26 -2.14 2.08
CA TYR A 162 12.99 -1.78 1.45
C TYR A 162 12.05 -0.99 2.38
N CYS A 163 12.61 -0.05 3.14
CA CYS A 163 11.88 0.76 4.12
C CYS A 163 11.19 1.94 3.43
N THR A 164 10.06 1.69 2.78
CA THR A 164 9.32 2.70 2.02
C THR A 164 9.05 3.95 2.84
N GLY A 165 9.45 5.11 2.29
CA GLY A 165 9.35 6.41 2.94
C GLY A 165 10.44 6.69 3.97
N ALA A 166 11.54 5.92 4.02
CA ALA A 166 12.56 5.95 5.07
C ALA A 166 13.03 7.36 5.45
N GLU A 167 13.19 8.26 4.45
CA GLU A 167 13.64 9.63 4.67
C GLU A 167 12.66 10.51 5.47
N ALA A 168 11.38 10.13 5.52
CA ALA A 168 10.31 10.96 6.09
C ALA A 168 9.44 10.22 7.11
N LEU A 169 9.79 8.97 7.47
CA LEU A 169 9.04 8.24 8.50
C LEU A 169 9.20 8.91 9.86
N ALA A 170 8.11 9.42 10.42
CA ALA A 170 8.08 9.91 11.79
C ALA A 170 8.19 8.75 12.80
N TRP A 171 7.58 7.61 12.46
CA TRP A 171 7.58 6.40 13.26
C TRP A 171 7.83 5.15 12.41
N MET A 172 8.62 4.24 12.94
CA MET A 172 8.97 2.95 12.35
C MET A 172 8.57 1.82 13.31
N ALA A 173 7.71 0.92 12.87
CA ALA A 173 7.35 -0.28 13.61
C ALA A 173 8.34 -1.39 13.22
N VAL A 174 9.46 -1.50 13.95
CA VAL A 174 10.59 -2.37 13.64
C VAL A 174 10.38 -3.76 14.23
N THR A 175 10.38 -4.81 13.42
CA THR A 175 10.39 -6.19 13.93
C THR A 175 11.78 -6.57 14.40
N ALA A 176 11.91 -7.13 15.60
CA ALA A 176 13.18 -7.60 16.12
C ALA A 176 13.00 -8.82 17.03
N ARG A 177 14.09 -9.51 17.27
CA ARG A 177 14.19 -10.64 18.19
C ARG A 177 14.96 -10.21 19.44
N THR A 178 14.49 -10.60 20.62
CA THR A 178 15.20 -10.30 21.87
C THR A 178 16.49 -11.14 21.99
N ASP A 179 17.52 -10.54 22.60
CA ASP A 179 18.78 -11.19 22.95
C ASP A 179 18.67 -11.79 24.37
N GLU A 180 17.79 -12.80 24.48
CA GLU A 180 17.49 -13.52 25.71
C GLU A 180 17.76 -15.01 25.51
N PRO A 181 17.99 -15.82 26.58
CA PRO A 181 18.16 -17.27 26.47
C PRO A 181 17.00 -17.98 25.76
N GLU A 182 15.77 -17.48 25.96
CA GLU A 182 14.57 -17.86 25.19
C GLU A 182 14.12 -16.64 24.36
N PRO A 183 14.64 -16.51 23.13
CA PRO A 183 14.36 -15.32 22.33
C PRO A 183 12.88 -15.14 22.04
N ARG A 184 12.38 -13.92 22.13
CA ARG A 184 11.04 -13.51 21.78
C ARG A 184 11.09 -12.62 20.54
N THR A 185 10.08 -12.70 19.69
CA THR A 185 9.93 -11.81 18.54
C THR A 185 8.82 -10.80 18.84
N GLY A 186 9.07 -9.54 18.55
CA GLY A 186 8.11 -8.46 18.73
C GLY A 186 8.32 -7.30 17.77
N THR A 187 7.51 -6.29 17.90
CA THR A 187 7.60 -5.03 17.14
C THR A 187 7.98 -3.90 18.10
N PHE A 188 8.94 -3.12 17.72
CA PHE A 188 9.47 -2.01 18.52
C PHE A 188 9.17 -0.69 17.80
N LEU A 189 8.48 0.21 18.47
CA LEU A 189 8.10 1.51 17.92
C LEU A 189 9.28 2.48 18.07
N VAL A 190 9.94 2.77 16.96
CA VAL A 190 11.12 3.63 16.85
C VAL A 190 10.71 4.95 16.21
N ARG A 191 11.23 6.06 16.72
CA ARG A 191 11.05 7.37 16.07
C ARG A 191 12.10 7.57 14.98
N GLY A 192 11.71 8.22 13.87
CA GLY A 192 12.64 8.48 12.77
C GLY A 192 13.82 9.35 13.14
N GLU A 193 13.71 10.16 14.22
CA GLU A 193 14.78 11.03 14.75
C GLU A 193 15.61 10.38 15.89
N SER A 194 15.43 9.07 16.14
CA SER A 194 16.15 8.39 17.25
C SER A 194 17.65 8.38 17.00
N GLU A 195 18.43 8.65 18.07
CA GLU A 195 19.88 8.49 18.04
C GLU A 195 20.27 7.05 17.72
N GLY A 196 21.27 6.86 16.85
CA GLY A 196 21.70 5.55 16.35
C GLY A 196 20.86 5.00 15.17
N LEU A 197 19.85 5.74 14.73
CA LEU A 197 19.12 5.40 13.49
C LEU A 197 19.72 6.17 12.32
N GLU A 198 20.08 5.45 11.26
CA GLU A 198 20.59 6.02 10.01
C GLU A 198 19.82 5.48 8.81
N VAL A 199 19.49 6.35 7.86
CA VAL A 199 18.94 5.97 6.55
C VAL A 199 20.11 5.85 5.56
N ASP A 200 20.35 4.63 5.09
CA ASP A 200 21.38 4.34 4.09
C ASP A 200 20.73 4.42 2.69
N PRO A 201 21.17 5.35 1.80
CA PRO A 201 20.50 5.65 0.53
C PRO A 201 20.75 4.55 -0.53
N THR A 202 20.19 3.39 -0.32
CA THR A 202 20.35 2.19 -1.17
C THR A 202 19.27 2.02 -2.24
N TRP A 203 18.22 2.87 -2.26
CA TRP A 203 17.10 2.71 -3.18
C TRP A 203 17.45 3.16 -4.60
N ASP A 204 17.82 2.22 -5.45
CA ASP A 204 18.08 2.42 -6.89
C ASP A 204 17.34 1.34 -7.70
N GLN A 205 16.05 1.53 -7.90
CA GLN A 205 15.15 0.55 -8.51
C GLN A 205 14.60 1.04 -9.86
N LEU A 206 14.06 0.10 -10.63
CA LEU A 206 13.48 0.37 -11.94
C LEU A 206 12.29 1.33 -11.87
N GLY A 207 11.37 1.10 -10.93
CA GLY A 207 10.16 1.90 -10.70
C GLY A 207 10.02 2.32 -9.25
N LEU A 208 9.01 3.13 -8.94
CA LEU A 208 8.79 3.75 -7.63
C LEU A 208 10.03 4.50 -7.13
N ARG A 209 10.77 5.14 -8.04
CA ARG A 209 12.07 5.72 -7.76
C ARG A 209 12.05 6.79 -6.66
N ALA A 210 10.91 7.48 -6.55
CA ALA A 210 10.67 8.54 -5.56
C ALA A 210 10.11 8.03 -4.22
N SER A 211 10.01 6.70 -3.99
CA SER A 211 9.45 6.15 -2.75
C SER A 211 10.42 6.16 -1.56
N ALA A 212 11.69 6.49 -1.78
CA ALA A 212 12.77 6.43 -0.78
C ALA A 212 12.71 5.16 0.08
N SER A 213 12.59 4.00 -0.61
CA SER A 213 12.54 2.71 0.09
C SER A 213 13.93 2.21 0.46
N HIS A 214 14.72 3.09 1.07
CA HIS A 214 16.09 2.89 1.51
C HIS A 214 16.22 1.83 2.60
N ASP A 215 17.47 1.47 2.91
CA ASP A 215 17.76 0.69 4.09
C ASP A 215 17.76 1.59 5.35
N VAL A 216 17.37 1.00 6.48
CA VAL A 216 17.46 1.63 7.79
C VAL A 216 18.42 0.82 8.64
N VAL A 217 19.49 1.47 9.13
CA VAL A 217 20.48 0.91 10.02
C VAL A 217 20.14 1.32 11.45
N LEU A 218 20.18 0.37 12.35
CA LEU A 218 19.93 0.56 13.77
C LEU A 218 21.22 0.19 14.53
N ASP A 219 21.82 1.16 15.19
CA ASP A 219 23.01 0.98 16.02
C ASP A 219 22.68 1.40 17.46
N GLU A 220 22.41 0.40 18.31
CA GLU A 220 22.05 0.58 19.71
C GLU A 220 20.87 1.57 19.93
N VAL A 221 19.93 1.65 18.99
CA VAL A 221 18.76 2.55 19.05
C VAL A 221 17.92 2.25 20.28
N ARG A 222 17.72 3.26 21.12
CA ARG A 222 16.98 3.12 22.38
C ARG A 222 15.47 3.16 22.15
N VAL A 223 14.77 2.13 22.67
CA VAL A 223 13.31 2.04 22.68
C VAL A 223 12.81 1.83 24.10
N PRO A 224 11.94 2.72 24.62
CA PRO A 224 11.29 2.54 25.92
C PRO A 224 10.55 1.20 26.02
N ALA A 225 10.53 0.61 27.22
CA ALA A 225 9.91 -0.71 27.43
C ALA A 225 8.45 -0.78 26.97
N GLU A 226 7.70 0.29 27.19
CA GLU A 226 6.28 0.41 26.83
C GLU A 226 6.03 0.52 25.31
N LEU A 227 7.07 0.77 24.52
CA LEU A 227 7.01 0.83 23.05
C LEU A 227 7.43 -0.50 22.37
N ALA A 228 7.63 -1.55 23.15
CA ALA A 228 7.83 -2.91 22.65
C ALA A 228 6.50 -3.69 22.66
N LEU A 229 6.07 -4.14 21.48
CA LEU A 229 4.76 -4.74 21.25
C LEU A 229 4.88 -6.24 20.99
N GLY A 230 3.92 -7.02 21.51
CA GLY A 230 3.70 -8.41 21.11
C GLY A 230 4.92 -9.31 21.30
N LEU A 231 5.72 -9.12 22.36
CA LEU A 231 6.87 -9.97 22.68
C LEU A 231 6.44 -11.39 22.99
N ASN A 232 6.24 -12.16 21.93
CA ASN A 232 5.87 -13.56 22.00
C ASN A 232 7.13 -14.45 22.04
N PRO A 233 7.11 -15.62 22.72
CA PRO A 233 8.21 -16.57 22.67
C PRO A 233 8.55 -16.92 21.22
N SER A 234 9.82 -16.86 20.85
CA SER A 234 10.29 -17.33 19.55
C SER A 234 10.14 -18.84 19.52
N LYS A 235 9.10 -19.33 18.85
CA LYS A 235 8.97 -20.77 18.59
C LYS A 235 10.04 -21.11 17.54
N GLY A 236 11.02 -21.87 17.95
CA GLY A 236 11.89 -22.57 17.01
C GLY A 236 11.04 -23.36 16.04
N GLY A 237 11.04 -22.97 14.77
CA GLY A 237 10.35 -23.65 13.67
C GLY A 237 8.87 -23.91 13.90
N THR A 238 7.99 -23.03 13.47
CA THR A 238 6.52 -23.07 13.30
C THR A 238 5.77 -21.97 14.08
N GLY A 239 6.33 -20.77 14.23
CA GLY A 239 5.68 -19.64 14.92
C GLY A 239 4.73 -18.86 14.03
N LYS A 240 3.42 -19.04 14.18
CA LYS A 240 2.40 -18.10 13.73
C LYS A 240 2.43 -16.87 14.62
N GLY A 241 2.71 -15.71 14.06
CA GLY A 241 2.45 -14.45 14.75
C GLY A 241 3.52 -13.40 14.61
N ALA A 242 3.59 -12.74 13.49
CA ALA A 242 3.98 -11.34 13.34
C ALA A 242 3.33 -10.86 12.05
N THR A 243 2.75 -9.68 12.08
CA THR A 243 2.22 -8.96 10.93
C THR A 243 3.33 -8.74 9.91
N GLY A 244 3.32 -9.48 8.83
CA GLY A 244 4.32 -9.36 7.76
C GLY A 244 4.89 -10.69 7.41
N SER A 245 4.11 -11.61 6.92
CA SER A 245 4.51 -12.75 6.13
C SER A 245 3.36 -13.73 5.94
N ALA A 246 3.35 -14.38 4.82
CA ALA A 246 2.51 -15.48 4.42
C ALA A 246 2.14 -16.42 5.58
N ALA A 247 1.03 -16.13 6.27
CA ALA A 247 0.37 -17.09 7.12
C ALA A 247 -0.03 -18.25 6.23
N ARG A 248 0.45 -19.47 6.54
CA ARG A 248 -0.05 -20.70 5.90
C ARG A 248 -1.57 -20.72 6.03
N PRO A 249 -2.33 -20.74 4.93
CA PRO A 249 -3.77 -20.97 5.00
C PRO A 249 -3.99 -22.42 5.41
N GLY A 250 -4.72 -22.65 6.48
CA GLY A 250 -5.13 -24.02 6.84
C GLY A 250 -5.05 -24.35 8.33
N GLY A 251 -5.58 -23.51 9.21
CA GLY A 251 -6.01 -23.89 10.54
C GLY A 251 -7.48 -23.52 10.66
N ALA A 252 -8.40 -24.50 10.84
CA ALA A 252 -9.80 -24.22 11.11
C ALA A 252 -9.90 -23.32 12.34
N SER A 253 -10.19 -22.04 12.14
CA SER A 253 -10.60 -21.11 13.19
C SER A 253 -11.99 -21.50 13.67
N ALA A 254 -12.30 -21.23 14.94
CA ALA A 254 -13.65 -21.36 15.48
C ALA A 254 -14.64 -20.70 14.51
N ALA A 255 -15.70 -21.38 14.14
CA ALA A 255 -16.58 -21.07 13.04
C ALA A 255 -16.93 -19.57 12.99
N GLY A 256 -16.45 -18.87 11.95
CA GLY A 256 -16.92 -17.53 11.55
C GLY A 256 -16.02 -16.34 11.90
N VAL A 257 -14.93 -16.45 12.66
CA VAL A 257 -14.06 -15.31 13.00
C VAL A 257 -12.82 -15.29 12.11
N VAL A 258 -12.63 -14.22 11.36
CA VAL A 258 -11.43 -13.99 10.56
C VAL A 258 -10.26 -13.56 11.47
N PRO A 259 -9.10 -14.25 11.42
CA PRO A 259 -7.92 -13.83 12.17
C PRO A 259 -7.44 -12.43 11.77
N ALA A 260 -7.00 -11.64 12.76
CA ALA A 260 -6.54 -10.26 12.52
C ALA A 260 -5.41 -10.17 11.48
N ALA A 261 -4.49 -11.15 11.47
CA ALA A 261 -3.41 -11.21 10.48
C ALA A 261 -3.91 -11.45 9.05
N GLU A 262 -4.96 -12.27 8.87
CA GLU A 262 -5.56 -12.50 7.56
C GLU A 262 -6.29 -11.25 7.07
N LEU A 263 -6.99 -10.56 7.98
CA LEU A 263 -7.66 -9.30 7.66
C LEU A 263 -6.64 -8.20 7.31
N ALA A 264 -5.54 -8.09 8.06
CA ALA A 264 -4.45 -7.16 7.75
C ALA A 264 -3.88 -7.44 6.35
N ARG A 265 -3.60 -8.71 6.02
CA ARG A 265 -3.13 -9.10 4.69
C ARG A 265 -4.14 -8.73 3.60
N ALA A 266 -5.44 -8.98 3.83
CA ALA A 266 -6.47 -8.62 2.86
C ALA A 266 -6.53 -7.10 2.59
N TRP A 267 -6.32 -6.27 3.61
CA TRP A 267 -6.18 -4.83 3.45
C TRP A 267 -4.97 -4.47 2.59
N HIS A 268 -3.80 -5.09 2.83
CA HIS A 268 -2.60 -4.90 2.01
C HIS A 268 -2.84 -5.32 0.55
N ASP A 269 -3.42 -6.52 0.34
CA ASP A 269 -3.71 -7.04 -1.00
C ASP A 269 -4.52 -6.05 -1.84
N LEU A 270 -5.62 -5.53 -1.30
CA LEU A 270 -6.51 -4.62 -2.04
C LEU A 270 -5.95 -3.19 -2.14
N ALA A 271 -5.30 -2.68 -1.10
CA ALA A 271 -4.69 -1.35 -1.11
C ALA A 271 -3.61 -1.22 -2.20
N LEU A 272 -2.69 -2.18 -2.28
CA LEU A 272 -1.61 -2.15 -3.27
C LEU A 272 -2.10 -2.50 -4.69
N SER A 273 -3.15 -3.33 -4.81
CA SER A 273 -3.84 -3.54 -6.09
C SER A 273 -4.42 -2.24 -6.64
N ALA A 274 -5.04 -1.44 -5.77
CA ALA A 274 -5.62 -0.16 -6.15
C ALA A 274 -4.58 0.82 -6.72
N VAL A 275 -3.38 0.87 -6.12
CA VAL A 275 -2.27 1.68 -6.67
C VAL A 275 -1.91 1.22 -8.07
N ALA A 276 -1.71 -0.09 -8.29
CA ALA A 276 -1.34 -0.63 -9.59
C ALA A 276 -2.41 -0.34 -10.67
N VAL A 277 -3.68 -0.49 -10.33
CA VAL A 277 -4.81 -0.17 -11.22
C VAL A 277 -4.85 1.33 -11.55
N GLY A 278 -4.58 2.19 -10.55
CA GLY A 278 -4.49 3.64 -10.76
C GLY A 278 -3.40 4.03 -11.77
N VAL A 279 -2.21 3.44 -11.64
CA VAL A 279 -1.10 3.64 -12.60
C VAL A 279 -1.51 3.20 -14.01
N ALA A 280 -2.16 2.04 -14.13
CA ALA A 280 -2.59 1.52 -15.43
C ALA A 280 -3.68 2.39 -16.08
N ARG A 281 -4.59 2.97 -15.29
CA ARG A 281 -5.57 3.94 -15.79
C ARG A 281 -4.91 5.21 -16.33
N SER A 282 -3.86 5.72 -15.68
CA SER A 282 -3.10 6.86 -16.22
C SER A 282 -2.39 6.54 -17.53
N ALA A 283 -1.86 5.32 -17.64
CA ALA A 283 -1.29 4.83 -18.90
C ALA A 283 -2.33 4.76 -20.03
N GLN A 284 -3.52 4.27 -19.72
CA GLN A 284 -4.64 4.21 -20.67
C GLN A 284 -5.10 5.62 -21.08
N ASP A 285 -5.27 6.54 -20.14
CA ASP A 285 -5.66 7.93 -20.43
C ASP A 285 -4.63 8.62 -21.34
N TRP A 286 -3.35 8.38 -21.10
CA TRP A 286 -2.29 8.89 -21.97
C TRP A 286 -2.37 8.25 -23.37
N LEU A 287 -2.58 6.93 -23.44
CA LEU A 287 -2.74 6.22 -24.71
C LEU A 287 -3.93 6.78 -25.50
N VAL A 288 -5.07 6.99 -24.89
CA VAL A 288 -6.27 7.57 -25.52
C VAL A 288 -5.95 8.92 -26.15
N ARG A 289 -5.30 9.82 -25.39
CA ARG A 289 -4.88 11.13 -25.92
C ARG A 289 -3.90 10.99 -27.10
N PHE A 290 -2.92 10.09 -26.98
CA PHE A 290 -1.95 9.81 -28.04
C PHE A 290 -2.63 9.31 -29.31
N LEU A 291 -3.58 8.36 -29.22
CA LEU A 291 -4.30 7.80 -30.36
C LEU A 291 -5.20 8.84 -31.07
N HIS A 292 -5.74 9.81 -30.33
CA HIS A 292 -6.50 10.92 -30.91
C HIS A 292 -5.63 11.97 -31.61
N GLN A 293 -4.43 12.20 -31.12
CA GLN A 293 -3.54 13.26 -31.63
C GLN A 293 -2.61 12.80 -32.74
N ARG A 294 -2.29 11.49 -32.77
CA ARG A 294 -1.29 10.94 -33.70
C ARG A 294 -1.89 10.57 -35.05
N THR A 295 -1.56 11.33 -36.08
CA THR A 295 -1.84 11.00 -37.50
C THR A 295 -0.51 10.76 -38.20
N PRO A 296 -0.15 9.49 -38.52
CA PRO A 296 1.03 9.18 -39.35
C PRO A 296 0.94 9.77 -40.76
N ALA A 297 2.08 10.07 -41.38
CA ALA A 297 2.13 10.74 -42.70
C ALA A 297 1.42 9.96 -43.81
N ASN A 298 1.29 8.65 -43.67
CA ASN A 298 0.62 7.79 -44.64
C ASN A 298 -0.87 7.57 -44.37
N LEU A 299 -1.44 8.28 -43.39
CA LEU A 299 -2.86 8.22 -43.01
C LEU A 299 -3.50 9.61 -43.06
N THR A 300 -4.79 9.65 -43.34
CA THR A 300 -5.60 10.89 -43.34
C THR A 300 -6.30 11.14 -42.02
N GLU A 301 -6.38 10.12 -41.16
CA GLU A 301 -7.08 10.15 -39.89
C GLU A 301 -6.16 9.71 -38.72
N PRO A 302 -6.48 10.10 -37.49
CA PRO A 302 -5.74 9.68 -36.31
C PRO A 302 -5.73 8.16 -36.12
N LEU A 303 -4.73 7.64 -35.39
CA LEU A 303 -4.63 6.20 -35.11
C LEU A 303 -5.89 5.64 -34.42
N GLY A 304 -6.57 6.43 -33.61
CA GLY A 304 -7.80 6.03 -32.91
C GLY A 304 -8.99 5.75 -33.84
N SER A 305 -8.94 6.19 -35.10
CA SER A 305 -9.98 5.83 -36.09
C SER A 305 -9.84 4.40 -36.64
N LEU A 306 -8.68 3.79 -36.48
CA LEU A 306 -8.39 2.47 -37.04
C LEU A 306 -8.94 1.35 -36.16
N PRO A 307 -9.67 0.36 -36.75
CA PRO A 307 -10.31 -0.73 -35.98
C PRO A 307 -9.34 -1.49 -35.06
N ARG A 308 -8.11 -1.75 -35.51
CA ARG A 308 -7.10 -2.46 -34.72
C ARG A 308 -6.75 -1.76 -33.41
N TYR A 309 -6.64 -0.41 -33.39
CA TYR A 309 -6.36 0.35 -32.18
C TYR A 309 -7.56 0.41 -31.25
N ARG A 310 -8.78 0.51 -31.82
CA ARG A 310 -10.02 0.46 -31.02
C ARG A 310 -10.21 -0.90 -30.35
N SER A 311 -9.93 -2.00 -31.07
CA SER A 311 -10.02 -3.35 -30.46
C SER A 311 -8.98 -3.54 -29.36
N ALA A 312 -7.72 -3.11 -29.58
CA ALA A 312 -6.68 -3.21 -28.55
C ALA A 312 -6.96 -2.32 -27.33
N LEU A 313 -7.46 -1.10 -27.53
CA LEU A 313 -7.90 -0.24 -26.42
C LEU A 313 -9.09 -0.85 -25.68
N GLY A 314 -10.02 -1.48 -26.38
CA GLY A 314 -11.14 -2.21 -25.78
C GLY A 314 -10.70 -3.39 -24.92
N GLU A 315 -9.64 -4.10 -25.31
CA GLU A 315 -9.04 -5.17 -24.50
C GLU A 315 -8.42 -4.62 -23.21
N ILE A 316 -7.66 -3.51 -23.30
CA ILE A 316 -7.11 -2.79 -22.13
C ILE A 316 -8.25 -2.38 -21.19
N GLU A 317 -9.31 -1.77 -21.74
CA GLU A 317 -10.46 -1.33 -20.96
C GLU A 317 -11.13 -2.49 -20.22
N ALA A 318 -11.38 -3.62 -20.91
CA ALA A 318 -12.02 -4.80 -20.32
C ALA A 318 -11.16 -5.39 -19.18
N GLN A 319 -9.83 -5.44 -19.34
CA GLN A 319 -8.92 -5.89 -18.28
C GLN A 319 -8.97 -4.99 -17.05
N LEU A 320 -8.98 -3.66 -17.25
CA LEU A 320 -8.98 -2.70 -16.14
C LEU A 320 -10.34 -2.64 -15.44
N ILE A 321 -11.45 -2.71 -16.16
CA ILE A 321 -12.79 -2.87 -15.57
C ILE A 321 -12.84 -4.11 -14.68
N GLY A 322 -12.37 -5.26 -15.17
CA GLY A 322 -12.33 -6.49 -14.37
C GLY A 322 -11.49 -6.36 -13.11
N ALA A 323 -10.33 -5.68 -13.19
CA ALA A 323 -9.47 -5.42 -12.04
C ALA A 323 -10.14 -4.47 -11.01
N GLU A 324 -10.77 -3.40 -11.46
CA GLU A 324 -11.52 -2.47 -10.62
C GLU A 324 -12.68 -3.14 -9.89
N GLU A 325 -13.49 -3.91 -10.60
CA GLU A 325 -14.63 -4.65 -10.02
C GLU A 325 -14.15 -5.65 -8.93
N LEU A 326 -13.02 -6.34 -9.15
CA LEU A 326 -12.44 -7.21 -8.13
C LEU A 326 -12.03 -6.44 -6.88
N VAL A 327 -11.31 -5.34 -7.03
CA VAL A 327 -10.76 -4.55 -5.92
C VAL A 327 -11.88 -3.81 -5.19
N HIS A 328 -12.72 -3.08 -5.89
CA HIS A 328 -13.84 -2.31 -5.30
C HIS A 328 -14.96 -3.21 -4.78
N GLY A 329 -15.25 -4.32 -5.45
CA GLY A 329 -16.28 -5.24 -5.01
C GLY A 329 -15.93 -6.05 -3.76
N LEU A 330 -14.63 -6.37 -3.56
CA LEU A 330 -14.17 -7.08 -2.37
C LEU A 330 -13.99 -6.15 -1.15
N ALA A 331 -13.58 -4.90 -1.34
CA ALA A 331 -13.24 -3.99 -0.25
C ALA A 331 -14.36 -3.84 0.80
N PRO A 332 -15.63 -3.53 0.46
CA PRO A 332 -16.69 -3.41 1.47
C PRO A 332 -17.05 -4.74 2.14
N ARG A 333 -16.75 -5.88 1.51
CA ARG A 333 -16.95 -7.20 2.08
C ARG A 333 -15.85 -7.56 3.08
N VAL A 334 -14.60 -7.15 2.79
CA VAL A 334 -13.46 -7.28 3.70
C VAL A 334 -13.65 -6.35 4.92
N ASP A 335 -14.22 -5.15 4.74
CA ASP A 335 -14.59 -4.26 5.85
C ASP A 335 -15.55 -4.96 6.85
N ARG A 336 -16.46 -5.78 6.36
CA ARG A 336 -17.35 -6.60 7.19
C ARG A 336 -16.70 -7.91 7.68
N ALA A 337 -15.42 -8.10 7.44
CA ALA A 337 -14.66 -9.31 7.78
C ALA A 337 -15.32 -10.62 7.27
N GLU A 338 -15.93 -10.59 6.06
CA GLU A 338 -16.51 -11.78 5.45
C GLU A 338 -15.39 -12.77 5.10
N PRO A 339 -15.39 -14.01 5.67
CA PRO A 339 -14.30 -14.98 5.50
C PRO A 339 -14.03 -15.32 4.03
N ASP A 340 -15.10 -15.46 3.24
CA ASP A 340 -15.01 -15.78 1.81
C ASP A 340 -14.39 -14.62 1.02
N ALA A 341 -14.70 -13.37 1.36
CA ALA A 341 -14.09 -12.19 0.73
C ALA A 341 -12.60 -12.09 1.09
N VAL A 342 -12.24 -12.26 2.36
CA VAL A 342 -10.84 -12.25 2.83
C VAL A 342 -10.02 -13.33 2.13
N ALA A 343 -10.55 -14.54 1.99
CA ALA A 343 -9.86 -15.64 1.30
C ALA A 343 -9.62 -15.39 -0.20
N ARG A 344 -10.37 -14.47 -0.81
CA ARG A 344 -10.26 -14.13 -2.24
C ARG A 344 -9.30 -12.96 -2.52
N THR A 345 -8.82 -12.24 -1.52
CA THR A 345 -8.00 -11.02 -1.77
C THR A 345 -6.67 -11.34 -2.43
N GLY A 346 -5.98 -12.41 -2.05
CA GLY A 346 -4.73 -12.83 -2.70
C GLY A 346 -4.91 -13.13 -4.19
N PRO A 347 -5.84 -14.03 -4.61
CA PRO A 347 -6.17 -14.23 -6.01
C PRO A 347 -6.63 -12.95 -6.74
N ALA A 348 -7.39 -12.07 -6.07
CA ALA A 348 -7.82 -10.80 -6.65
C ALA A 348 -6.64 -9.86 -6.89
N HIS A 349 -5.71 -9.75 -5.93
CA HIS A 349 -4.46 -9.02 -6.08
C HIS A 349 -3.65 -9.51 -7.29
N LEU A 350 -3.46 -10.83 -7.39
CA LEU A 350 -2.74 -11.46 -8.51
C LEU A 350 -3.38 -11.10 -9.86
N LEU A 351 -4.70 -11.18 -9.97
CA LEU A 351 -5.41 -10.87 -11.20
C LEU A 351 -5.37 -9.37 -11.53
N ALA A 352 -5.59 -8.50 -10.54
CA ALA A 352 -5.59 -7.05 -10.72
C ALA A 352 -4.21 -6.54 -11.14
N THR A 353 -3.13 -7.02 -10.51
CA THR A 353 -1.76 -6.61 -10.86
C THR A 353 -1.34 -7.14 -12.23
N ARG A 354 -1.70 -8.37 -12.59
CA ARG A 354 -1.47 -8.91 -13.93
C ARG A 354 -2.22 -8.12 -14.99
N ALA A 355 -3.48 -7.76 -14.74
CA ALA A 355 -4.27 -6.93 -15.64
C ALA A 355 -3.65 -5.53 -15.81
N ALA A 356 -3.24 -4.89 -14.73
CA ALA A 356 -2.59 -3.58 -14.75
C ALA A 356 -1.27 -3.61 -15.56
N ILE A 357 -0.41 -4.59 -15.30
CA ILE A 357 0.86 -4.77 -16.04
C ILE A 357 0.59 -5.03 -17.52
N SER A 358 -0.33 -5.95 -17.84
CA SER A 358 -0.71 -6.27 -19.22
C SER A 358 -1.24 -5.04 -19.96
N ALA A 359 -2.11 -4.26 -19.36
CA ALA A 359 -2.67 -3.04 -19.92
C ALA A 359 -1.59 -2.01 -20.29
N VAL A 360 -0.64 -1.77 -19.39
CA VAL A 360 0.47 -0.82 -19.63
C VAL A 360 1.42 -1.35 -20.70
N GLN A 361 1.76 -2.64 -20.68
CA GLN A 361 2.61 -3.27 -21.72
C GLN A 361 1.95 -3.19 -23.11
N GLN A 362 0.65 -3.41 -23.19
CA GLN A 362 -0.10 -3.26 -24.44
C GLN A 362 -0.09 -1.80 -24.92
N ALA A 363 -0.28 -0.83 -24.00
CA ALA A 363 -0.19 0.59 -24.34
C ALA A 363 1.17 0.96 -24.93
N VAL A 364 2.27 0.47 -24.35
CA VAL A 364 3.62 0.65 -24.88
C VAL A 364 3.75 0.02 -26.26
N SER A 365 3.27 -1.21 -26.45
CA SER A 365 3.33 -1.92 -27.73
C SER A 365 2.56 -1.20 -28.86
N LEU A 366 1.43 -0.56 -28.54
CA LEU A 366 0.61 0.20 -29.48
C LEU A 366 1.25 1.53 -29.92
N THR A 367 2.14 2.08 -29.12
CA THR A 367 2.74 3.39 -29.36
C THR A 367 4.14 3.31 -29.96
N GLY A 368 4.83 2.18 -29.82
CA GLY A 368 6.22 2.00 -30.29
C GLY A 368 7.21 2.91 -29.56
N ASN A 369 8.13 3.54 -30.31
CA ASN A 369 9.18 4.41 -29.74
C ASN A 369 8.67 5.51 -28.78
N PRO A 370 7.54 6.21 -29.05
CA PRO A 370 6.98 7.14 -28.08
C PRO A 370 6.69 6.53 -26.71
N GLY A 371 6.23 5.27 -26.64
CA GLY A 371 5.94 4.58 -25.39
C GLY A 371 7.17 4.24 -24.54
N LEU A 372 8.36 4.23 -25.16
CA LEU A 372 9.65 3.95 -24.52
C LEU A 372 10.47 5.22 -24.27
N SER A 373 9.96 6.37 -24.70
CA SER A 373 10.69 7.64 -24.60
C SER A 373 10.43 8.31 -23.26
N ARG A 374 11.49 8.70 -22.54
CA ARG A 374 11.40 9.52 -21.31
C ARG A 374 10.80 10.92 -21.51
N ARG A 375 10.44 11.29 -22.75
CA ARG A 375 9.66 12.51 -23.04
C ARG A 375 8.17 12.35 -22.79
N HIS A 376 7.75 11.14 -22.46
CA HIS A 376 6.36 10.77 -22.22
C HIS A 376 6.24 9.92 -20.96
N PRO A 377 5.16 10.04 -20.19
CA PRO A 377 5.04 9.37 -18.89
C PRO A 377 4.80 7.85 -19.00
N LEU A 378 4.53 7.31 -20.21
CA LEU A 378 4.13 5.90 -20.37
C LEU A 378 5.26 4.94 -19.97
N GLU A 379 6.52 5.26 -20.23
CA GLU A 379 7.67 4.44 -19.82
C GLU A 379 7.80 4.40 -18.29
N ARG A 380 7.51 5.53 -17.58
CA ARG A 380 7.46 5.57 -16.12
C ARG A 380 6.34 4.70 -15.59
N TYR A 381 5.14 4.81 -16.15
CA TYR A 381 4.01 3.94 -15.75
C TYR A 381 4.33 2.46 -15.91
N LEU A 382 5.08 2.09 -16.98
CA LEU A 382 5.54 0.71 -17.13
C LEU A 382 6.50 0.29 -16.03
N ARG A 383 7.47 1.13 -15.68
CA ARG A 383 8.43 0.84 -14.60
C ARG A 383 7.73 0.74 -13.24
N ASP A 384 6.85 1.66 -12.94
CA ASP A 384 6.11 1.72 -11.69
C ASP A 384 5.17 0.53 -11.51
N VAL A 385 4.39 0.18 -12.55
CA VAL A 385 3.45 -0.95 -12.44
C VAL A 385 4.16 -2.30 -12.29
N LEU A 386 5.37 -2.46 -12.83
CA LEU A 386 6.17 -3.68 -12.65
C LEU A 386 6.58 -3.91 -11.20
N SER A 387 6.72 -2.86 -10.40
CA SER A 387 7.04 -2.96 -8.96
C SER A 387 5.93 -3.65 -8.17
N SER A 388 4.69 -3.70 -8.67
CA SER A 388 3.59 -4.41 -8.01
C SER A 388 3.82 -5.93 -7.87
N ARG A 389 4.73 -6.51 -8.66
CA ARG A 389 5.06 -7.96 -8.61
C ARG A 389 5.77 -8.39 -7.33
N VAL A 390 6.42 -7.47 -6.62
CA VAL A 390 7.29 -7.79 -5.48
C VAL A 390 6.75 -7.29 -4.13
N HIS A 391 5.62 -6.60 -4.14
CA HIS A 391 5.07 -6.02 -2.92
C HIS A 391 4.39 -7.03 -1.99
N LEU A 392 3.96 -8.17 -2.51
CA LEU A 392 3.20 -9.17 -1.76
C LEU A 392 3.76 -10.58 -1.99
N ALA A 393 3.00 -11.60 -1.56
CA ALA A 393 3.41 -12.99 -1.70
C ALA A 393 3.70 -13.37 -3.17
N PRO A 394 4.72 -14.20 -3.44
CA PRO A 394 4.98 -14.70 -4.79
C PRO A 394 3.76 -15.35 -5.42
N ASP A 395 3.59 -15.18 -6.74
CA ASP A 395 2.46 -15.71 -7.53
C ASP A 395 2.24 -17.21 -7.26
N GLU A 396 3.31 -18.01 -7.18
CA GLU A 396 3.24 -19.45 -6.95
C GLU A 396 2.60 -19.79 -5.60
N ALA A 397 2.90 -19.00 -4.56
CA ALA A 397 2.33 -19.23 -3.23
C ALA A 397 0.82 -18.90 -3.21
N VAL A 398 0.39 -17.86 -3.93
CA VAL A 398 -1.03 -17.49 -4.07
C VAL A 398 -1.78 -18.58 -4.86
N LEU A 399 -1.21 -19.01 -5.99
CA LEU A 399 -1.82 -20.04 -6.86
C LEU A 399 -1.91 -21.39 -6.16
N GLU A 400 -0.85 -21.80 -5.45
CA GLU A 400 -0.83 -23.06 -4.68
C GLU A 400 -1.90 -23.05 -3.58
N ALA A 401 -2.02 -21.94 -2.85
CA ALA A 401 -3.04 -21.79 -1.82
C ALA A 401 -4.46 -21.82 -2.40
N ALA A 402 -4.70 -21.13 -3.52
CA ALA A 402 -5.99 -21.12 -4.19
C ALA A 402 -6.37 -22.49 -4.76
N GLY A 403 -5.40 -23.23 -5.34
CA GLY A 403 -5.58 -24.57 -5.86
C GLY A 403 -5.95 -25.56 -4.76
N ARG A 404 -5.24 -25.52 -3.61
CA ARG A 404 -5.54 -26.32 -2.43
C ARG A 404 -6.96 -26.06 -1.93
N ALA A 405 -7.33 -24.78 -1.77
CA ALA A 405 -8.68 -24.40 -1.33
C ALA A 405 -9.78 -24.89 -2.30
N ALA A 406 -9.50 -24.96 -3.61
CA ALA A 406 -10.43 -25.53 -4.59
C ALA A 406 -10.60 -27.04 -4.43
N LEU A 407 -9.52 -27.78 -4.23
CA LEU A 407 -9.55 -29.23 -3.99
C LEU A 407 -10.30 -29.56 -2.69
N ASP A 408 -10.06 -28.83 -1.61
CA ASP A 408 -10.72 -29.04 -0.32
C ASP A 408 -12.25 -28.81 -0.39
N ARG A 409 -12.71 -27.91 -1.25
CA ARG A 409 -14.16 -27.73 -1.51
C ARG A 409 -14.75 -28.93 -2.25
N GLY A 410 -14.05 -29.45 -3.25
CA GLY A 410 -14.49 -30.62 -4.01
C GLY A 410 -14.54 -31.91 -3.20
N ALA A 411 -13.70 -32.04 -2.17
CA ALA A 411 -13.69 -33.21 -1.30
C ALA A 411 -14.85 -33.30 -0.28
N ARG A 412 -15.64 -32.20 -0.15
CA ARG A 412 -16.79 -32.10 0.76
C ARG A 412 -18.14 -32.39 0.07
N HIS A 413 -18.10 -32.66 -1.22
CA HIS A 413 -19.22 -33.09 -2.04
C HIS A 413 -19.04 -34.53 -2.54
#